data_2c34b3ae369278dd63df4f3f44e07075
#
_entry.id   2c34b3ae369278dd63df4f3f44e07075
#
_cell.length_a   1.000
_cell.length_b   1.000
_cell.length_c   1.000
_cell.angle_alpha   90.00
_cell.angle_beta   90.00
_cell.angle_gamma   90.00
#
_symmetry.space_group_name_H-M   'P 1'
#
loop_
_entity.id
_entity.type
_entity.pdbx_description
1 polymer ?
#
loop_
_entity_poly.entity_id
_entity_poly.type
_entity_poly.pdbx_seq_one_letter_code
_entity_poly.pdbx_strand_id
1 'polypeptide(L)'
;MKNNKILIFDTTLRDGEQSPGASLNVYEKLEIAKQLEKLNVDIIEAGFPVSSKVQFEGVKRVAGEINVKIASLARAIENDIQKAYDAVKDAKDFRIHTFLGTSDVHLKGKFSNNKYGTSLKNKRDTILKMGVDAVAFAKSLCDDVEFSPEDAGRTEINFLCEIIEAAIEAGATTINIPDTTGYTLPQEFGEKIYQIIKRVPNVDKAIISTHCHNDLGLAVANSLEGIKNGARQIECTINGIGERAGNASLEEIVMALNVRK
;
A
#
# COMPACT_ATOMS: atom_id res chain seq x y z
N MET A 1 -3.73 3.41 -26.08
CA MET A 1 -4.98 3.19 -25.30
C MET A 1 -4.56 3.02 -23.85
N LYS A 2 -5.00 3.87 -22.93
CA LYS A 2 -4.73 3.67 -21.50
C LYS A 2 -5.33 2.32 -21.11
N ASN A 3 -4.53 1.46 -20.51
CA ASN A 3 -5.00 0.16 -20.03
C ASN A 3 -6.05 0.40 -18.93
N ASN A 4 -7.31 0.10 -19.20
CA ASN A 4 -8.42 0.30 -18.25
C ASN A 4 -8.53 -0.85 -17.23
N LYS A 5 -7.55 -1.78 -17.22
CA LYS A 5 -7.53 -2.88 -16.25
C LYS A 5 -7.40 -2.32 -14.84
N ILE A 6 -8.24 -2.80 -13.93
CA ILE A 6 -8.10 -2.61 -12.49
C ILE A 6 -7.29 -3.78 -11.96
N LEU A 7 -6.21 -3.49 -11.24
CA LEU A 7 -5.37 -4.49 -10.60
C LEU A 7 -5.93 -4.83 -9.21
N ILE A 8 -5.98 -6.10 -8.90
CA ILE A 8 -6.33 -6.62 -7.57
C ILE A 8 -5.04 -6.95 -6.83
N PHE A 9 -4.76 -6.19 -5.78
CA PHE A 9 -3.66 -6.40 -4.86
C PHE A 9 -4.21 -7.02 -3.57
N ASP A 10 -3.89 -8.28 -3.34
CA ASP A 10 -4.33 -8.98 -2.13
C ASP A 10 -3.31 -8.79 -1.01
N THR A 11 -3.74 -8.27 0.11
CA THR A 11 -2.92 -8.08 1.33
C THR A 11 -3.35 -9.00 2.49
N THR A 12 -4.05 -10.08 2.21
CA THR A 12 -4.48 -11.08 3.22
C THR A 12 -3.29 -11.60 4.03
N LEU A 13 -2.15 -11.83 3.38
CA LEU A 13 -0.94 -12.38 4.00
C LEU A 13 -0.08 -11.31 4.71
N ARG A 14 -0.50 -10.05 4.70
CA ARG A 14 0.19 -8.96 5.43
C ARG A 14 -0.78 -8.27 6.37
N ASP A 15 -1.74 -7.47 5.86
CA ASP A 15 -2.71 -6.75 6.69
C ASP A 15 -3.73 -7.70 7.33
N GLY A 16 -4.14 -8.75 6.60
CA GLY A 16 -4.98 -9.80 7.14
C GLY A 16 -4.42 -10.48 8.39
N GLU A 17 -3.09 -10.69 8.46
CA GLU A 17 -2.43 -11.24 9.64
C GLU A 17 -2.42 -10.29 10.86
N GLN A 18 -2.73 -9.00 10.67
CA GLN A 18 -2.87 -8.05 11.78
C GLN A 18 -4.22 -8.20 12.50
N SER A 19 -5.15 -9.00 11.96
CA SER A 19 -6.35 -9.44 12.67
C SER A 19 -5.98 -10.24 13.92
N PRO A 20 -6.62 -10.00 15.08
CA PRO A 20 -6.40 -10.81 16.27
C PRO A 20 -6.65 -12.31 16.00
N GLY A 21 -5.65 -13.14 16.27
CA GLY A 21 -5.73 -14.59 16.08
C GLY A 21 -5.47 -15.10 14.66
N ALA A 22 -5.18 -14.23 13.69
CA ALA A 22 -4.94 -14.60 12.29
C ALA A 22 -3.45 -14.80 11.93
N SER A 23 -2.57 -14.94 12.93
CA SER A 23 -1.14 -15.20 12.69
C SER A 23 -0.93 -16.54 12.00
N LEU A 24 -0.15 -16.53 10.92
CA LEU A 24 0.12 -17.70 10.09
C LEU A 24 1.56 -18.20 10.28
N ASN A 25 1.73 -19.52 10.26
CA ASN A 25 3.05 -20.10 10.07
C ASN A 25 3.42 -20.10 8.57
N VAL A 26 4.69 -20.46 8.27
CA VAL A 26 5.22 -20.44 6.90
C VAL A 26 4.42 -21.32 5.93
N TYR A 27 3.95 -22.49 6.38
CA TYR A 27 3.18 -23.43 5.54
C TYR A 27 1.77 -22.93 5.27
N GLU A 28 1.09 -22.42 6.29
CA GLU A 28 -0.25 -21.84 6.17
C GLU A 28 -0.25 -20.65 5.23
N LYS A 29 0.77 -19.77 5.36
CA LYS A 29 0.96 -18.63 4.47
C LYS A 29 1.12 -19.08 3.02
N LEU A 30 1.92 -20.10 2.75
CA LEU A 30 2.11 -20.65 1.41
C LEU A 30 0.83 -21.27 0.84
N GLU A 31 0.06 -22.02 1.65
CA GLU A 31 -1.19 -22.62 1.18
C GLU A 31 -2.24 -21.57 0.81
N ILE A 32 -2.34 -20.48 1.57
CA ILE A 32 -3.20 -19.34 1.21
C ILE A 32 -2.69 -18.68 -0.07
N ALA A 33 -1.38 -18.43 -0.19
CA ALA A 33 -0.79 -17.85 -1.40
C ALA A 33 -1.11 -18.67 -2.67
N LYS A 34 -1.06 -20.00 -2.58
CA LYS A 34 -1.47 -20.90 -3.68
C LYS A 34 -2.96 -20.76 -4.05
N GLN A 35 -3.83 -20.50 -3.08
CA GLN A 35 -5.25 -20.25 -3.39
C GLN A 35 -5.45 -18.87 -4.03
N LEU A 36 -4.73 -17.83 -3.57
CA LEU A 36 -4.75 -16.51 -4.18
C LEU A 36 -4.20 -16.54 -5.63
N GLU A 37 -3.16 -17.33 -5.90
CA GLU A 37 -2.66 -17.57 -7.25
C GLU A 37 -3.73 -18.22 -8.13
N LYS A 38 -4.43 -19.24 -7.64
CA LYS A 38 -5.55 -19.90 -8.36
C LYS A 38 -6.73 -18.96 -8.59
N LEU A 39 -6.98 -18.05 -7.66
CA LEU A 39 -7.98 -16.99 -7.77
C LEU A 39 -7.59 -15.94 -8.82
N ASN A 40 -6.33 -15.96 -9.27
CA ASN A 40 -5.78 -15.08 -10.28
C ASN A 40 -5.79 -13.60 -9.88
N VAL A 41 -5.44 -13.31 -8.62
CA VAL A 41 -5.14 -11.95 -8.20
C VAL A 41 -3.89 -11.44 -8.93
N ASP A 42 -3.77 -10.13 -9.13
CA ASP A 42 -2.65 -9.56 -9.88
C ASP A 42 -1.36 -9.48 -9.04
N ILE A 43 -1.50 -9.21 -7.73
CA ILE A 43 -0.39 -9.03 -6.80
C ILE A 43 -0.77 -9.63 -5.44
N ILE A 44 0.20 -10.27 -4.77
CA ILE A 44 0.07 -10.77 -3.39
C ILE A 44 1.09 -10.06 -2.52
N GLU A 45 0.64 -9.31 -1.51
CA GLU A 45 1.52 -8.79 -0.47
C GLU A 45 1.78 -9.87 0.57
N ALA A 46 2.95 -10.48 0.48
CA ALA A 46 3.25 -11.71 1.22
C ALA A 46 3.61 -11.50 2.69
N GLY A 47 3.89 -10.26 3.11
CA GLY A 47 4.15 -9.95 4.51
C GLY A 47 5.13 -8.79 4.76
N PHE A 48 5.62 -8.72 6.00
CA PHE A 48 6.53 -7.68 6.49
C PHE A 48 7.81 -8.31 7.07
N PRO A 49 8.83 -8.58 6.25
CA PRO A 49 9.99 -9.41 6.59
C PRO A 49 10.81 -8.96 7.79
N VAL A 50 10.89 -7.65 8.04
CA VAL A 50 11.68 -7.12 9.17
C VAL A 50 11.04 -7.41 10.53
N SER A 51 9.75 -7.70 10.57
CA SER A 51 8.99 -7.89 11.83
C SER A 51 9.40 -9.13 12.61
N SER A 52 9.78 -10.22 11.94
CA SER A 52 10.29 -11.44 12.57
C SER A 52 10.98 -12.37 11.57
N LYS A 53 11.76 -13.36 12.09
CA LYS A 53 12.33 -14.41 11.25
C LYS A 53 11.26 -15.25 10.55
N VAL A 54 10.15 -15.53 11.21
CA VAL A 54 9.03 -16.30 10.63
C VAL A 54 8.42 -15.55 9.47
N GLN A 55 8.22 -14.23 9.60
CA GLN A 55 7.73 -13.40 8.51
C GLN A 55 8.73 -13.37 7.33
N PHE A 56 10.02 -13.22 7.60
CA PHE A 56 11.03 -13.26 6.55
C PHE A 56 11.01 -14.59 5.77
N GLU A 57 11.03 -15.72 6.48
CA GLU A 57 11.00 -17.05 5.86
C GLU A 57 9.67 -17.31 5.12
N GLY A 58 8.54 -16.84 5.68
CA GLY A 58 7.23 -16.94 5.04
C GLY A 58 7.17 -16.20 3.71
N VAL A 59 7.60 -14.93 3.69
CA VAL A 59 7.68 -14.13 2.46
C VAL A 59 8.61 -14.77 1.45
N LYS A 60 9.80 -15.19 1.87
CA LYS A 60 10.79 -15.85 1.00
C LYS A 60 10.25 -17.15 0.41
N ARG A 61 9.53 -17.93 1.19
CA ARG A 61 8.90 -19.18 0.74
C ARG A 61 7.82 -18.92 -0.32
N VAL A 62 6.94 -17.95 -0.07
CA VAL A 62 5.92 -17.53 -1.04
C VAL A 62 6.57 -17.03 -2.33
N ALA A 63 7.58 -16.16 -2.23
CA ALA A 63 8.32 -15.61 -3.37
C ALA A 63 8.96 -16.69 -4.25
N GLY A 64 9.45 -17.78 -3.64
CA GLY A 64 10.09 -18.88 -4.36
C GLY A 64 9.15 -19.88 -5.02
N GLU A 65 7.87 -19.94 -4.63
CA GLU A 65 6.93 -20.97 -5.10
C GLU A 65 5.73 -20.42 -5.90
N ILE A 66 5.43 -19.14 -5.79
CA ILE A 66 4.25 -18.52 -6.41
C ILE A 66 4.65 -17.73 -7.66
N ASN A 67 3.87 -17.83 -8.73
CA ASN A 67 4.16 -17.16 -10.01
C ASN A 67 3.43 -15.83 -10.21
N VAL A 68 2.58 -15.41 -9.25
CA VAL A 68 1.98 -14.07 -9.19
C VAL A 68 3.03 -13.07 -8.72
N LYS A 69 2.90 -11.80 -9.09
CA LYS A 69 3.77 -10.73 -8.56
C LYS A 69 3.69 -10.68 -7.03
N ILE A 70 4.83 -10.73 -6.36
CA ILE A 70 4.92 -10.72 -4.90
C ILE A 70 5.35 -9.35 -4.41
N ALA A 71 4.54 -8.72 -3.59
CA ALA A 71 4.90 -7.49 -2.88
C ALA A 71 5.39 -7.80 -1.45
N SER A 72 6.33 -6.99 -1.00
CA SER A 72 6.87 -7.07 0.37
C SER A 72 6.90 -5.70 1.01
N LEU A 73 6.31 -5.60 2.22
CA LEU A 73 6.20 -4.34 2.95
C LEU A 73 7.50 -3.98 3.65
N ALA A 74 7.83 -2.69 3.65
CA ALA A 74 8.95 -2.09 4.36
C ALA A 74 8.61 -0.70 4.89
N ARG A 75 9.04 -0.35 6.09
CA ARG A 75 9.06 1.05 6.51
C ARG A 75 10.05 1.82 5.64
N ALA A 76 9.90 3.14 5.54
CA ALA A 76 10.82 4.03 4.83
C ALA A 76 12.19 4.14 5.55
N ILE A 77 12.88 3.01 5.69
CA ILE A 77 14.18 2.82 6.34
C ILE A 77 14.98 1.82 5.51
N GLU A 78 16.21 2.15 5.13
CA GLU A 78 17.05 1.32 4.26
C GLU A 78 17.15 -0.14 4.70
N ASN A 79 17.38 -0.40 6.00
CA ASN A 79 17.47 -1.77 6.51
C ASN A 79 16.17 -2.58 6.31
N ASP A 80 15.00 -1.94 6.43
CA ASP A 80 13.72 -2.60 6.23
C ASP A 80 13.49 -2.91 4.74
N ILE A 81 13.82 -1.95 3.88
CA ILE A 81 13.74 -2.08 2.42
C ILE A 81 14.70 -3.17 1.93
N GLN A 82 15.93 -3.21 2.46
CA GLN A 82 16.89 -4.27 2.14
C GLN A 82 16.37 -5.65 2.57
N LYS A 83 15.75 -5.75 3.75
CA LYS A 83 15.12 -7.00 4.23
C LYS A 83 13.94 -7.44 3.36
N ALA A 84 13.12 -6.48 2.91
CA ALA A 84 12.03 -6.77 1.98
C ALA A 84 12.58 -7.31 0.65
N TYR A 85 13.57 -6.64 0.07
CA TYR A 85 14.26 -7.09 -1.13
C TYR A 85 14.85 -8.50 -0.97
N ASP A 86 15.60 -8.74 0.10
CA ASP A 86 16.25 -10.05 0.35
C ASP A 86 15.23 -11.20 0.45
N ALA A 87 14.00 -10.90 0.88
CA ALA A 87 12.95 -11.90 0.97
C ALA A 87 12.27 -12.19 -0.39
N VAL A 88 12.26 -11.23 -1.33
CA VAL A 88 11.51 -11.38 -2.60
C VAL A 88 12.37 -11.45 -3.85
N LYS A 89 13.69 -11.19 -3.77
CA LYS A 89 14.58 -11.09 -4.93
C LYS A 89 14.64 -12.35 -5.81
N ASP A 90 14.28 -13.50 -5.26
CA ASP A 90 14.24 -14.78 -5.98
C ASP A 90 12.87 -15.05 -6.63
N ALA A 91 11.87 -14.15 -6.45
CA ALA A 91 10.59 -14.25 -7.13
C ALA A 91 10.73 -13.92 -8.63
N LYS A 92 9.83 -14.48 -9.43
CA LYS A 92 9.78 -14.24 -10.88
C LYS A 92 9.44 -12.78 -11.22
N ASP A 93 8.57 -12.16 -10.43
CA ASP A 93 8.17 -10.76 -10.51
C ASP A 93 7.86 -10.27 -9.11
N PHE A 94 8.41 -9.12 -8.72
CA PHE A 94 8.22 -8.63 -7.36
C PHE A 94 8.17 -7.11 -7.29
N ARG A 95 7.64 -6.63 -6.15
CA ARG A 95 7.50 -5.23 -5.80
C ARG A 95 7.98 -4.98 -4.37
N ILE A 96 8.69 -3.89 -4.16
CA ILE A 96 8.93 -3.36 -2.83
C ILE A 96 7.86 -2.33 -2.53
N HIS A 97 7.11 -2.54 -1.45
CA HIS A 97 6.11 -1.61 -0.95
C HIS A 97 6.64 -0.90 0.29
N THR A 98 6.87 0.41 0.20
CA THR A 98 7.36 1.21 1.33
C THR A 98 6.34 2.27 1.75
N PHE A 99 6.29 2.58 3.05
CA PHE A 99 5.30 3.51 3.60
C PHE A 99 5.89 4.47 4.64
N LEU A 100 5.28 5.64 4.75
CA LEU A 100 5.68 6.67 5.69
C LEU A 100 4.48 7.53 6.11
N GLY A 101 4.31 7.76 7.42
CA GLY A 101 3.20 8.58 7.94
C GLY A 101 3.31 10.04 7.52
N THR A 102 2.23 10.59 6.96
CA THR A 102 2.23 11.95 6.37
C THR A 102 1.23 12.91 7.00
N SER A 103 0.22 12.42 7.73
CA SER A 103 -0.78 13.30 8.34
C SER A 103 -0.20 14.17 9.46
N ASP A 104 -0.80 15.32 9.67
CA ASP A 104 -0.44 16.21 10.78
C ASP A 104 -0.55 15.53 12.16
N VAL A 105 -1.45 14.54 12.27
CA VAL A 105 -1.58 13.71 13.48
C VAL A 105 -0.31 12.87 13.67
N HIS A 106 0.19 12.22 12.60
CA HIS A 106 1.45 11.47 12.64
C HIS A 106 2.65 12.39 12.89
N LEU A 107 2.70 13.57 12.27
CA LEU A 107 3.79 14.53 12.47
C LEU A 107 3.85 15.05 13.91
N LYS A 108 2.72 15.21 14.56
CA LYS A 108 2.63 15.64 15.98
C LYS A 108 2.87 14.49 16.97
N GLY A 109 2.46 13.28 16.63
CA GLY A 109 2.57 12.08 17.47
C GLY A 109 3.80 11.23 17.15
N LYS A 110 3.74 10.42 16.09
CA LYS A 110 4.79 9.47 15.66
C LYS A 110 6.15 10.15 15.43
N PHE A 111 6.14 11.36 14.87
CA PHE A 111 7.32 12.19 14.60
C PHE A 111 7.44 13.39 15.55
N SER A 112 7.03 13.26 16.80
CA SER A 112 7.07 14.34 17.80
C SER A 112 8.49 14.80 18.17
N ASN A 113 9.50 13.93 18.04
CA ASN A 113 10.88 14.24 18.40
C ASN A 113 11.45 15.37 17.52
N ASN A 114 12.17 16.31 18.13
CA ASN A 114 12.78 17.47 17.46
C ASN A 114 13.78 17.12 16.35
N LYS A 115 14.31 15.88 16.31
CA LYS A 115 15.15 15.42 15.19
C LYS A 115 14.42 15.45 13.84
N TYR A 116 13.09 15.39 13.85
CA TYR A 116 12.26 15.51 12.64
C TYR A 116 11.87 16.96 12.31
N GLY A 117 12.21 17.92 13.17
CA GLY A 117 11.89 19.33 13.03
C GLY A 117 11.13 19.89 14.24
N THR A 118 11.25 21.19 14.46
CA THR A 118 10.62 21.92 15.58
C THR A 118 9.27 22.55 15.22
N SER A 119 8.98 22.69 13.94
CA SER A 119 7.70 23.19 13.41
C SER A 119 7.05 22.14 12.50
N LEU A 120 5.75 22.27 12.26
CA LEU A 120 5.02 21.38 11.35
C LEU A 120 5.62 21.44 9.94
N LYS A 121 6.00 22.62 9.46
CA LYS A 121 6.65 22.80 8.17
C LYS A 121 7.97 22.02 8.11
N ASN A 122 8.87 22.21 9.07
CA ASN A 122 10.15 21.50 9.08
C ASN A 122 9.98 19.98 9.16
N LYS A 123 8.93 19.50 9.84
CA LYS A 123 8.59 18.08 9.89
C LYS A 123 8.13 17.58 8.53
N ARG A 124 7.29 18.33 7.82
CA ARG A 124 6.87 17.99 6.46
C ARG A 124 8.06 17.90 5.51
N ASP A 125 8.98 18.87 5.56
CA ASP A 125 10.22 18.88 4.76
C ASP A 125 11.08 17.63 5.05
N THR A 126 11.21 17.25 6.31
CA THR A 126 11.96 16.05 6.74
C THR A 126 11.29 14.78 6.26
N ILE A 127 9.96 14.65 6.41
CA ILE A 127 9.19 13.48 6.00
C ILE A 127 9.20 13.32 4.48
N LEU A 128 9.08 14.43 3.75
CA LEU A 128 9.20 14.43 2.29
C LEU A 128 10.56 13.87 1.88
N LYS A 129 11.65 14.38 2.45
CA LYS A 129 13.00 13.88 2.17
C LYS A 129 13.13 12.40 2.50
N MET A 130 12.65 11.95 3.66
CA MET A 130 12.69 10.53 4.06
C MET A 130 11.92 9.63 3.08
N GLY A 131 10.76 10.07 2.59
CA GLY A 131 9.98 9.34 1.59
C GLY A 131 10.72 9.22 0.26
N VAL A 132 11.30 10.32 -0.21
CA VAL A 132 12.11 10.36 -1.45
C VAL A 132 13.33 9.44 -1.33
N ASP A 133 14.10 9.54 -0.25
CA ASP A 133 15.30 8.71 -0.02
C ASP A 133 14.92 7.22 0.01
N ALA A 134 13.83 6.85 0.66
CA ALA A 134 13.34 5.47 0.75
C ALA A 134 12.91 4.91 -0.62
N VAL A 135 12.16 5.69 -1.39
CA VAL A 135 11.74 5.28 -2.75
C VAL A 135 12.96 5.14 -3.66
N ALA A 136 13.88 6.10 -3.64
CA ALA A 136 15.11 6.04 -4.44
C ALA A 136 15.96 4.81 -4.08
N PHE A 137 16.09 4.48 -2.79
CA PHE A 137 16.78 3.29 -2.36
C PHE A 137 16.06 2.01 -2.82
N ALA A 138 14.75 1.92 -2.64
CA ALA A 138 13.97 0.77 -3.14
C ALA A 138 14.11 0.64 -4.68
N LYS A 139 14.07 1.75 -5.41
CA LYS A 139 14.24 1.78 -6.87
C LYS A 139 15.63 1.31 -7.32
N SER A 140 16.65 1.51 -6.51
CA SER A 140 17.98 0.98 -6.80
C SER A 140 18.07 -0.55 -6.71
N LEU A 141 17.10 -1.20 -6.05
CA LEU A 141 17.04 -2.64 -5.85
C LEU A 141 16.04 -3.34 -6.78
N CYS A 142 14.99 -2.65 -7.24
CA CYS A 142 13.97 -3.22 -8.13
C CYS A 142 13.29 -2.15 -8.98
N ASP A 143 12.68 -2.59 -10.10
CA ASP A 143 12.00 -1.67 -11.03
C ASP A 143 10.58 -1.29 -10.59
N ASP A 144 9.90 -2.11 -9.79
CA ASP A 144 8.53 -1.89 -9.35
C ASP A 144 8.51 -1.50 -7.85
N VAL A 145 8.23 -0.22 -7.59
CA VAL A 145 8.20 0.34 -6.24
C VAL A 145 6.84 0.96 -5.97
N GLU A 146 6.20 0.52 -4.90
CA GLU A 146 4.98 1.11 -4.37
C GLU A 146 5.28 1.98 -3.15
N PHE A 147 4.74 3.19 -3.13
CA PHE A 147 4.85 4.10 -2.00
C PHE A 147 3.48 4.44 -1.43
N SER A 148 3.33 4.29 -0.11
CA SER A 148 2.14 4.66 0.64
C SER A 148 2.41 5.85 1.56
N PRO A 149 1.85 7.04 1.31
CA PRO A 149 1.75 8.11 2.30
C PRO A 149 0.74 7.70 3.39
N GLU A 150 1.21 6.97 4.41
CA GLU A 150 0.37 6.43 5.50
C GLU A 150 -0.51 7.54 6.11
N ASP A 151 -1.79 7.23 6.32
CA ASP A 151 -2.81 8.16 6.79
C ASP A 151 -3.15 9.28 5.78
N ALA A 152 -3.11 8.93 4.48
CA ALA A 152 -3.45 9.85 3.39
C ALA A 152 -4.88 10.39 3.50
N GLY A 153 -5.80 9.60 4.06
CA GLY A 153 -7.17 10.03 4.35
C GLY A 153 -7.24 11.35 5.13
N ARG A 154 -6.33 11.54 6.10
CA ARG A 154 -6.25 12.74 6.96
C ARG A 154 -5.07 13.66 6.63
N THR A 155 -4.27 13.36 5.63
CA THR A 155 -3.18 14.21 5.18
C THR A 155 -3.71 15.43 4.43
N GLU A 156 -3.15 16.62 4.73
CA GLU A 156 -3.47 17.87 4.04
C GLU A 156 -3.13 17.75 2.54
N ILE A 157 -4.06 18.15 1.67
CA ILE A 157 -4.01 17.84 0.24
C ILE A 157 -2.80 18.43 -0.50
N ASN A 158 -2.33 19.64 -0.11
CA ASN A 158 -1.17 20.24 -0.78
C ASN A 158 0.09 19.43 -0.47
N PHE A 159 0.30 19.07 0.80
CA PHE A 159 1.43 18.24 1.21
C PHE A 159 1.33 16.82 0.65
N LEU A 160 0.12 16.26 0.57
CA LEU A 160 -0.11 14.97 -0.06
C LEU A 160 0.29 14.96 -1.54
N CYS A 161 -0.11 15.98 -2.30
CA CYS A 161 0.29 16.12 -3.70
C CYS A 161 1.81 16.30 -3.85
N GLU A 162 2.43 17.12 -2.99
CA GLU A 162 3.87 17.38 -3.00
C GLU A 162 4.69 16.10 -2.77
N ILE A 163 4.35 15.30 -1.76
CA ILE A 163 5.08 14.05 -1.47
C ILE A 163 4.83 12.98 -2.54
N ILE A 164 3.64 12.92 -3.13
CA ILE A 164 3.33 12.01 -4.23
C ILE A 164 4.16 12.37 -5.47
N GLU A 165 4.20 13.65 -5.87
CA GLU A 165 5.00 14.13 -6.99
C GLU A 165 6.48 13.76 -6.80
N ALA A 166 7.02 14.03 -5.61
CA ALA A 166 8.41 13.74 -5.27
C ALA A 166 8.71 12.22 -5.24
N ALA A 167 7.78 11.40 -4.73
CA ALA A 167 7.93 9.94 -4.73
C ALA A 167 7.92 9.35 -6.15
N ILE A 168 7.05 9.84 -7.04
CA ILE A 168 7.02 9.43 -8.45
C ILE A 168 8.32 9.83 -9.15
N GLU A 169 8.83 11.04 -8.92
CA GLU A 169 10.10 11.49 -9.48
C GLU A 169 11.29 10.65 -8.97
N ALA A 170 11.23 10.20 -7.72
CA ALA A 170 12.22 9.29 -7.14
C ALA A 170 12.14 7.84 -7.67
N GLY A 171 11.10 7.50 -8.45
CA GLY A 171 10.96 6.23 -9.15
C GLY A 171 9.83 5.32 -8.66
N ALA A 172 8.89 5.80 -7.85
CA ALA A 172 7.69 5.04 -7.52
C ALA A 172 6.85 4.80 -8.77
N THR A 173 6.46 3.55 -8.98
CA THR A 173 5.62 3.10 -10.11
C THR A 173 4.16 2.96 -9.71
N THR A 174 3.90 2.88 -8.41
CA THR A 174 2.55 2.86 -7.82
C THR A 174 2.53 3.76 -6.58
N ILE A 175 1.49 4.56 -6.48
CA ILE A 175 1.18 5.36 -5.28
C ILE A 175 -0.12 4.83 -4.70
N ASN A 176 -0.03 4.26 -3.53
CA ASN A 176 -1.20 3.80 -2.80
C ASN A 176 -1.71 4.89 -1.86
N ILE A 177 -3.01 5.13 -1.84
CA ILE A 177 -3.67 6.16 -1.03
C ILE A 177 -4.46 5.45 0.09
N PRO A 178 -3.88 5.35 1.32
CA PRO A 178 -4.56 4.65 2.39
C PRO A 178 -5.52 5.54 3.18
N ASP A 179 -6.76 5.09 3.33
CA ASP A 179 -7.66 5.48 4.42
C ASP A 179 -7.36 4.62 5.65
N THR A 180 -6.22 4.89 6.26
CA THR A 180 -5.60 4.06 7.32
C THR A 180 -6.49 3.89 8.54
N THR A 181 -7.36 4.84 8.83
CA THR A 181 -8.24 4.83 10.00
C THR A 181 -9.70 4.53 9.67
N GLY A 182 -10.00 4.19 8.41
CA GLY A 182 -11.36 3.96 7.96
C GLY A 182 -12.31 5.14 8.23
N TYR A 183 -11.78 6.35 8.11
CA TYR A 183 -12.39 7.60 8.56
C TYR A 183 -13.16 8.34 7.47
N THR A 184 -12.74 8.19 6.21
CA THR A 184 -13.27 8.98 5.10
C THR A 184 -14.64 8.48 4.63
N LEU A 185 -15.50 9.42 4.19
CA LEU A 185 -16.71 9.09 3.46
C LEU A 185 -16.39 8.86 1.98
N PRO A 186 -17.20 8.08 1.23
CA PRO A 186 -16.88 7.72 -0.15
C PRO A 186 -16.64 8.94 -1.05
N GLN A 187 -17.47 9.96 -0.97
CA GLN A 187 -17.30 11.19 -1.77
C GLN A 187 -16.02 11.95 -1.41
N GLU A 188 -15.65 12.00 -0.13
CA GLU A 188 -14.43 12.65 0.34
C GLU A 188 -13.19 11.91 -0.17
N PHE A 189 -13.22 10.58 -0.10
CA PHE A 189 -12.13 9.74 -0.58
C PHE A 189 -11.98 9.85 -2.11
N GLY A 190 -13.11 9.76 -2.84
CA GLY A 190 -13.11 9.92 -4.30
C GLY A 190 -12.62 11.31 -4.73
N GLU A 191 -13.06 12.37 -4.07
CA GLU A 191 -12.59 13.74 -4.35
C GLU A 191 -11.09 13.86 -4.10
N LYS A 192 -10.56 13.25 -3.05
CA LYS A 192 -9.12 13.23 -2.78
C LYS A 192 -8.33 12.56 -3.91
N ILE A 193 -8.78 11.42 -4.41
CA ILE A 193 -8.17 10.74 -5.59
C ILE A 193 -8.23 11.65 -6.82
N TYR A 194 -9.38 12.28 -7.08
CA TYR A 194 -9.55 13.21 -8.18
C TYR A 194 -8.58 14.40 -8.09
N GLN A 195 -8.45 15.00 -6.90
CA GLN A 195 -7.52 16.12 -6.66
C GLN A 195 -6.05 15.71 -6.90
N ILE A 196 -5.65 14.53 -6.44
CA ILE A 196 -4.30 13.99 -6.70
C ILE A 196 -4.06 13.89 -8.21
N ILE A 197 -4.97 13.24 -8.94
CA ILE A 197 -4.82 13.04 -10.39
C ILE A 197 -4.79 14.35 -11.16
N LYS A 198 -5.51 15.37 -10.69
CA LYS A 198 -5.55 16.68 -11.34
C LYS A 198 -4.36 17.57 -11.04
N ARG A 199 -3.77 17.43 -9.85
CA ARG A 199 -2.80 18.40 -9.33
C ARG A 199 -1.35 17.90 -9.38
N VAL A 200 -1.14 16.58 -9.38
CA VAL A 200 0.21 16.00 -9.45
C VAL A 200 0.65 15.94 -10.92
N PRO A 201 1.68 16.72 -11.32
CA PRO A 201 2.03 16.89 -12.74
C PRO A 201 2.52 15.61 -13.43
N ASN A 202 3.17 14.72 -12.68
CA ASN A 202 3.77 13.48 -13.18
C ASN A 202 2.95 12.22 -12.81
N VAL A 203 1.67 12.37 -12.45
CA VAL A 203 0.80 11.27 -11.99
C VAL A 203 0.61 10.17 -13.05
N ASP A 204 0.76 10.50 -14.32
CA ASP A 204 0.63 9.57 -15.44
C ASP A 204 1.80 8.55 -15.52
N LYS A 205 2.89 8.79 -14.79
CA LYS A 205 4.03 7.86 -14.66
C LYS A 205 3.80 6.76 -13.62
N ALA A 206 2.74 6.85 -12.81
CA ALA A 206 2.43 5.88 -11.77
C ALA A 206 0.98 5.41 -11.79
N ILE A 207 0.72 4.23 -11.21
CA ILE A 207 -0.62 3.74 -10.93
C ILE A 207 -1.07 4.33 -9.59
N ILE A 208 -2.28 4.88 -9.53
CA ILE A 208 -2.90 5.24 -8.25
C ILE A 208 -3.67 4.03 -7.72
N SER A 209 -3.35 3.63 -6.50
CA SER A 209 -3.96 2.54 -5.74
C SER A 209 -4.81 3.07 -4.59
N THR A 210 -5.75 2.27 -4.11
CA THR A 210 -6.55 2.54 -2.92
C THR A 210 -6.36 1.44 -1.88
N HIS A 211 -6.26 1.82 -0.61
CA HIS A 211 -6.25 0.92 0.53
C HIS A 211 -7.19 1.47 1.60
N CYS A 212 -8.28 0.80 1.90
CA CYS A 212 -9.31 1.34 2.78
C CYS A 212 -9.61 0.39 3.93
N HIS A 213 -9.48 0.90 5.18
CA HIS A 213 -9.93 0.20 6.38
C HIS A 213 -11.44 0.37 6.60
N ASN A 214 -12.04 -0.54 7.38
CA ASN A 214 -13.48 -0.71 7.45
C ASN A 214 -14.09 -0.22 8.77
N ASP A 215 -13.42 0.69 9.47
CA ASP A 215 -13.84 1.17 10.80
C ASP A 215 -15.25 1.79 10.80
N LEU A 216 -15.65 2.46 9.72
CA LEU A 216 -17.01 2.98 9.52
C LEU A 216 -17.88 2.07 8.61
N GLY A 217 -17.41 0.87 8.24
CA GLY A 217 -18.15 -0.01 7.31
C GLY A 217 -18.15 0.48 5.86
N LEU A 218 -17.18 1.30 5.45
CA LEU A 218 -17.18 1.99 4.15
C LEU A 218 -16.01 1.59 3.24
N ALA A 219 -15.17 0.63 3.63
CA ALA A 219 -13.94 0.29 2.91
C ALA A 219 -14.19 -0.07 1.44
N VAL A 220 -15.17 -0.90 1.15
CA VAL A 220 -15.55 -1.28 -0.23
C VAL A 220 -16.10 -0.08 -1.00
N ALA A 221 -16.97 0.71 -0.37
CA ALA A 221 -17.54 1.90 -1.00
C ALA A 221 -16.47 2.95 -1.34
N ASN A 222 -15.52 3.18 -0.42
CA ASN A 222 -14.39 4.09 -0.63
C ASN A 222 -13.49 3.60 -1.77
N SER A 223 -13.15 2.32 -1.79
CA SER A 223 -12.31 1.72 -2.85
C SER A 223 -12.97 1.85 -4.23
N LEU A 224 -14.26 1.55 -4.34
CA LEU A 224 -15.02 1.70 -5.59
C LEU A 224 -15.12 3.17 -6.04
N GLU A 225 -15.32 4.09 -5.09
CA GLU A 225 -15.34 5.51 -5.41
C GLU A 225 -13.97 6.01 -5.85
N GLY A 226 -12.87 5.49 -5.28
CA GLY A 226 -11.51 5.74 -5.75
C GLY A 226 -11.30 5.31 -7.21
N ILE A 227 -11.81 4.14 -7.61
CA ILE A 227 -11.75 3.67 -9.00
C ILE A 227 -12.51 4.58 -9.95
N LYS A 228 -13.71 5.02 -9.59
CA LYS A 228 -14.48 5.99 -10.39
C LYS A 228 -13.71 7.28 -10.62
N ASN A 229 -12.93 7.70 -9.65
CA ASN A 229 -12.15 8.93 -9.70
C ASN A 229 -10.72 8.72 -10.24
N GLY A 230 -10.39 7.54 -10.76
CA GLY A 230 -9.21 7.31 -11.59
C GLY A 230 -8.15 6.37 -11.00
N ALA A 231 -8.32 5.83 -9.80
CA ALA A 231 -7.45 4.77 -9.31
C ALA A 231 -7.55 3.52 -10.21
N ARG A 232 -6.47 2.72 -10.26
CA ARG A 232 -6.39 1.53 -11.13
C ARG A 232 -5.81 0.31 -10.42
N GLN A 233 -5.58 0.40 -9.13
CA GLN A 233 -5.29 -0.72 -8.24
C GLN A 233 -6.17 -0.61 -6.99
N ILE A 234 -6.60 -1.75 -6.47
CA ILE A 234 -7.29 -1.86 -5.18
C ILE A 234 -6.52 -2.84 -4.31
N GLU A 235 -6.13 -2.40 -3.12
CA GLU A 235 -5.69 -3.29 -2.06
C GLU A 235 -6.91 -3.78 -1.27
N CYS A 236 -7.00 -5.08 -1.10
CA CYS A 236 -8.12 -5.72 -0.41
C CYS A 236 -7.66 -7.05 0.23
N THR A 237 -8.52 -7.66 1.01
CA THR A 237 -8.26 -8.95 1.65
C THR A 237 -9.42 -9.92 1.47
N ILE A 238 -9.14 -11.20 1.54
CA ILE A 238 -10.19 -12.23 1.59
C ILE A 238 -11.09 -11.97 2.82
N ASN A 239 -12.39 -11.95 2.61
CA ASN A 239 -13.41 -11.64 3.62
C ASN A 239 -13.25 -10.26 4.31
N GLY A 240 -12.41 -9.37 3.78
CA GLY A 240 -12.14 -8.08 4.40
C GLY A 240 -11.39 -8.19 5.73
N ILE A 241 -10.68 -9.28 6.03
CA ILE A 241 -9.91 -9.42 7.27
C ILE A 241 -8.78 -8.39 7.34
N GLY A 242 -8.42 -7.93 8.54
CA GLY A 242 -7.34 -6.95 8.71
C GLY A 242 -7.32 -6.32 10.08
N GLU A 243 -6.52 -5.29 10.21
CA GLU A 243 -6.38 -4.54 11.45
C GLU A 243 -7.73 -3.93 11.89
N ARG A 244 -8.06 -3.98 13.17
CA ARG A 244 -9.29 -3.46 13.81
C ARG A 244 -10.58 -4.05 13.20
N ALA A 245 -11.29 -3.25 12.37
CA ALA A 245 -12.54 -3.65 11.70
C ALA A 245 -12.32 -4.32 10.32
N GLY A 246 -11.06 -4.43 9.89
CA GLY A 246 -10.69 -5.05 8.63
C GLY A 246 -10.49 -4.09 7.46
N ASN A 247 -10.43 -4.64 6.26
CA ASN A 247 -10.18 -3.98 5.00
C ASN A 247 -11.38 -4.05 4.05
N ALA A 248 -11.21 -3.53 2.83
CA ALA A 248 -12.12 -3.83 1.73
C ALA A 248 -12.10 -5.34 1.43
N SER A 249 -13.27 -5.95 1.35
CA SER A 249 -13.44 -7.37 1.01
C SER A 249 -13.18 -7.58 -0.49
N LEU A 250 -12.24 -8.49 -0.81
CA LEU A 250 -11.89 -8.83 -2.19
C LEU A 250 -13.12 -9.31 -2.97
N GLU A 251 -13.92 -10.16 -2.38
CA GLU A 251 -15.10 -10.75 -2.98
C GLU A 251 -16.13 -9.68 -3.37
N GLU A 252 -16.38 -8.73 -2.46
CA GLU A 252 -17.33 -7.63 -2.71
C GLU A 252 -16.82 -6.70 -3.81
N ILE A 253 -15.53 -6.35 -3.80
CA ILE A 253 -14.89 -5.53 -4.84
C ILE A 253 -15.04 -6.19 -6.20
N VAL A 254 -14.61 -7.46 -6.33
CA VAL A 254 -14.61 -8.18 -7.60
C VAL A 254 -16.03 -8.35 -8.13
N MET A 255 -16.98 -8.71 -7.26
CA MET A 255 -18.38 -8.87 -7.65
C MET A 255 -19.02 -7.54 -8.05
N ALA A 256 -18.75 -6.45 -7.30
CA ALA A 256 -19.26 -5.12 -7.65
C ALA A 256 -18.73 -4.66 -9.02
N LEU A 257 -17.44 -4.82 -9.29
CA LEU A 257 -16.83 -4.48 -10.58
C LEU A 257 -17.36 -5.35 -11.72
N ASN A 258 -17.64 -6.62 -11.46
CA ASN A 258 -18.18 -7.52 -12.50
C ASN A 258 -19.66 -7.23 -12.86
N VAL A 259 -20.47 -6.92 -11.87
CA VAL A 259 -21.92 -6.68 -12.06
C VAL A 259 -22.20 -5.28 -12.60
N ARG A 260 -21.32 -4.31 -12.34
CA ARG A 260 -21.50 -2.89 -12.68
C ARG A 260 -20.62 -2.43 -13.85
N LYS A 261 -20.32 -3.35 -14.77
CA LYS A 261 -19.58 -3.06 -16.02
C LYS A 261 -20.29 -2.05 -16.89
#